data_9b9b77c983c0addbda79031917ab13ca
#
_entry.id   9b9b77c983c0addbda79031917ab13ca
#
_cell.length_a   1.000
_cell.length_b   1.000
_cell.length_c   1.000
_cell.angle_alpha   90.00
_cell.angle_beta   90.00
_cell.angle_gamma   90.00
#
_symmetry.space_group_name_H-M   'P 1'
#
loop_
_entity.id
_entity.type
_entity.pdbx_description
1 polymer ?
#
loop_
_entity_poly.entity_id
_entity_poly.type
_entity_poly.pdbx_seq_one_letter_code
_entity_poly.pdbx_strand_id
1 'polypeptide(L)'
;MYCPTLLEQASGPPTDRKKNCISARWVDYQAKSSRTVKKALQAKDYDVLSAFRYAMRKFLRVSKEVVAARAKLTPEQYEALLAIKSSSGANGVTVGEISERLQVRHHTAVSPLDRLEARKFAVRKRTNSDKRMVNVKLTKTGATLLSRLALIHYGEIRRRTPEIMSALRRFQK
;
A
#
# COMPACT_ATOMS: atom_id res chain seq x y z
N MET A 1 -17.60 37.36 26.82
CA MET A 1 -17.61 36.49 28.01
C MET A 1 -17.07 35.14 27.58
N TYR A 2 -15.80 34.92 27.80
CA TYR A 2 -15.12 33.63 27.57
C TYR A 2 -15.33 32.74 28.79
N CYS A 3 -15.79 31.55 28.62
CA CYS A 3 -15.85 30.53 29.66
C CYS A 3 -14.69 29.57 29.48
N PRO A 4 -13.66 29.53 30.34
CA PRO A 4 -12.67 28.49 30.40
C PRO A 4 -13.08 27.52 31.52
N THR A 5 -13.32 26.27 31.21
CA THR A 5 -13.14 25.13 32.15
C THR A 5 -13.81 23.90 31.57
N LEU A 6 -12.99 23.00 31.04
CA LEU A 6 -13.23 21.56 31.01
C LEU A 6 -12.00 20.86 30.36
N LEU A 7 -10.85 21.05 31.03
CA LEU A 7 -9.65 20.24 30.82
C LEU A 7 -9.24 19.74 32.21
N GLU A 8 -9.86 18.67 32.65
CA GLU A 8 -9.26 17.78 33.65
C GLU A 8 -10.17 16.58 33.86
N GLN A 9 -9.64 15.43 33.58
CA GLN A 9 -10.00 14.07 33.99
C GLN A 9 -10.16 13.11 32.82
N ALA A 10 -9.04 12.57 32.35
CA ALA A 10 -8.97 11.22 31.84
C ALA A 10 -7.56 10.68 32.06
N SER A 11 -7.28 10.32 33.32
CA SER A 11 -6.12 9.51 33.70
C SER A 11 -6.42 8.05 33.40
N GLY A 12 -5.67 7.47 32.48
CA GLY A 12 -5.61 6.05 32.24
C GLY A 12 -4.81 5.75 30.97
N PRO A 13 -3.70 4.94 31.02
CA PRO A 13 -2.99 4.59 29.81
C PRO A 13 -3.87 3.67 28.97
N PRO A 14 -4.01 3.89 27.64
CA PRO A 14 -4.77 3.00 26.79
C PRO A 14 -3.99 1.67 26.62
N THR A 15 -4.49 0.63 27.25
CA THR A 15 -4.08 -0.76 27.04
C THR A 15 -4.68 -1.26 25.72
N ASP A 16 -4.18 -0.80 24.58
CA ASP A 16 -4.48 -1.43 23.31
C ASP A 16 -3.26 -1.38 22.37
N ARG A 17 -2.34 -2.35 22.59
CA ARG A 17 -1.09 -2.50 21.81
C ARG A 17 -1.29 -2.89 20.34
N LYS A 18 -2.52 -3.01 19.84
CA LYS A 18 -2.79 -3.48 18.46
C LYS A 18 -3.42 -2.45 17.51
N LYS A 19 -3.74 -1.23 17.98
CA LYS A 19 -4.48 -0.27 17.13
C LYS A 19 -3.65 0.74 16.37
N ASN A 20 -2.29 0.73 16.46
CA ASN A 20 -1.53 1.91 16.00
C ASN A 20 -0.24 1.64 15.22
N CYS A 21 -0.17 0.60 14.39
CA CYS A 21 1.06 0.39 13.60
C CYS A 21 1.27 1.49 12.53
N ILE A 22 0.20 1.96 11.91
CA ILE A 22 0.28 3.01 10.87
C ILE A 22 0.49 4.40 11.49
N SER A 23 -0.21 4.71 12.60
CA SER A 23 -0.08 6.01 13.27
C SER A 23 1.26 6.18 13.98
N ALA A 24 1.80 5.14 14.61
CA ALA A 24 3.11 5.19 15.24
C ALA A 24 4.24 5.38 14.22
N ARG A 25 4.18 4.71 13.05
CA ARG A 25 5.13 4.94 11.96
C ARG A 25 5.03 6.35 11.37
N TRP A 26 3.82 6.92 11.28
CA TRP A 26 3.62 8.29 10.81
C TRP A 26 4.21 9.31 11.78
N VAL A 27 4.04 9.12 13.08
CA VAL A 27 4.60 10.00 14.12
C VAL A 27 6.13 9.93 14.11
N ASP A 28 6.71 8.73 14.00
CA ASP A 28 8.16 8.53 13.92
C ASP A 28 8.74 9.09 12.59
N TYR A 29 8.02 8.95 11.48
CA TYR A 29 8.37 9.57 10.21
C TYR A 29 8.35 11.11 10.29
N GLN A 30 7.33 11.70 10.93
CA GLN A 30 7.26 13.15 11.14
C GLN A 30 8.39 13.65 12.03
N ALA A 31 8.70 12.94 13.12
CA ALA A 31 9.79 13.30 14.02
C ALA A 31 11.17 13.22 13.33
N LYS A 32 11.39 12.23 12.47
CA LYS A 32 12.63 12.09 11.69
C LYS A 32 12.68 13.08 10.53
N SER A 33 11.58 13.33 9.85
CA SER A 33 11.49 14.26 8.72
C SER A 33 11.71 15.71 9.15
N SER A 34 11.18 16.11 10.30
CA SER A 34 11.36 17.49 10.82
C SER A 34 12.80 17.81 11.24
N ARG A 35 13.62 16.81 11.55
CA ARG A 35 15.07 17.00 11.85
C ARG A 35 15.91 17.23 10.60
N THR A 36 15.46 16.80 9.43
CA THR A 36 16.25 16.84 8.19
C THR A 36 15.97 18.11 7.35
N VAL A 37 14.81 18.75 7.52
CA VAL A 37 14.42 19.93 6.73
C VAL A 37 14.58 21.20 7.56
N LYS A 38 15.81 21.66 7.75
CA LYS A 38 16.11 22.97 8.36
C LYS A 38 16.07 24.15 7.38
N LYS A 39 15.94 23.90 6.08
CA LYS A 39 15.98 24.92 5.03
C LYS A 39 14.58 25.15 4.46
N ALA A 40 14.16 26.41 4.39
CA ALA A 40 12.90 26.75 3.70
C ALA A 40 12.97 26.32 2.24
N LEU A 41 11.88 25.70 1.75
CA LEU A 41 11.78 25.25 0.37
C LEU A 41 11.76 26.47 -0.58
N GLN A 42 12.47 26.35 -1.68
CA GLN A 42 12.48 27.32 -2.77
C GLN A 42 11.50 26.93 -3.85
N ALA A 43 11.15 27.84 -4.76
CA ALA A 43 10.23 27.58 -5.87
C ALA A 43 10.60 26.32 -6.68
N LYS A 44 11.89 26.13 -6.97
CA LYS A 44 12.41 24.93 -7.65
C LYS A 44 12.12 23.61 -6.93
N ASP A 45 11.99 23.61 -5.60
CA ASP A 45 11.71 22.40 -4.83
C ASP A 45 10.23 21.97 -5.00
N TYR A 46 9.33 22.96 -5.12
CA TYR A 46 7.94 22.71 -5.44
C TYR A 46 7.77 22.17 -6.86
N ASP A 47 8.55 22.64 -7.84
CA ASP A 47 8.56 22.11 -9.20
C ASP A 47 8.98 20.64 -9.23
N VAL A 48 10.01 20.28 -8.44
CA VAL A 48 10.47 18.89 -8.32
C VAL A 48 9.39 18.01 -7.71
N LEU A 49 8.79 18.46 -6.60
CA LEU A 49 7.69 17.74 -5.96
C LEU A 49 6.50 17.54 -6.91
N SER A 50 6.13 18.59 -7.65
CA SER A 50 5.05 18.55 -8.63
C SER A 50 5.34 17.55 -9.76
N ALA A 51 6.54 17.62 -10.34
CA ALA A 51 6.97 16.73 -11.42
C ALA A 51 6.97 15.25 -10.99
N PHE A 52 7.51 14.95 -9.81
CA PHE A 52 7.48 13.59 -9.26
C PHE A 52 6.05 13.07 -9.06
N ARG A 53 5.19 13.86 -8.40
CA ARG A 53 3.79 13.48 -8.18
C ARG A 53 3.03 13.30 -9.50
N TYR A 54 3.33 14.10 -10.51
CA TYR A 54 2.73 13.97 -11.83
C TYR A 54 3.14 12.65 -12.50
N ALA A 55 4.43 12.29 -12.48
CA ALA A 55 4.93 11.04 -13.04
C ALA A 55 4.29 9.82 -12.36
N MET A 56 4.19 9.83 -11.02
CA MET A 56 3.53 8.78 -10.26
C MET A 56 2.03 8.64 -10.57
N ARG A 57 1.30 9.76 -10.64
CA ARG A 57 -0.14 9.74 -11.01
C ARG A 57 -0.35 9.18 -12.41
N LYS A 58 0.50 9.54 -13.36
CA LYS A 58 0.44 9.07 -14.74
C LYS A 58 0.62 7.55 -14.81
N PHE A 59 1.56 7.01 -14.04
CA PHE A 59 1.73 5.56 -13.92
C PHE A 59 0.51 4.90 -13.28
N LEU A 60 0.04 5.39 -12.13
CA LEU A 60 -1.09 4.79 -11.41
C LEU A 60 -2.38 4.84 -12.23
N ARG A 61 -2.60 5.90 -13.01
CA ARG A 61 -3.75 5.99 -13.92
C ARG A 61 -3.71 4.88 -14.98
N VAL A 62 -2.58 4.71 -15.67
CA VAL A 62 -2.42 3.65 -16.66
C VAL A 62 -2.57 2.27 -16.02
N SER A 63 -1.99 2.07 -14.83
CA SER A 63 -2.15 0.84 -14.08
C SER A 63 -3.63 0.52 -13.81
N LYS A 64 -4.41 1.50 -13.33
CA LYS A 64 -5.85 1.36 -13.10
C LYS A 64 -6.61 1.01 -14.39
N GLU A 65 -6.33 1.70 -15.49
CA GLU A 65 -6.96 1.45 -16.79
C GLU A 65 -6.66 0.03 -17.30
N VAL A 66 -5.41 -0.42 -17.19
CA VAL A 66 -4.99 -1.77 -17.61
C VAL A 66 -5.70 -2.85 -16.81
N VAL A 67 -5.74 -2.76 -15.48
CA VAL A 67 -6.36 -3.81 -14.65
C VAL A 67 -7.87 -3.85 -14.84
N ALA A 68 -8.51 -2.70 -15.03
CA ALA A 68 -9.94 -2.61 -15.31
C ALA A 68 -10.28 -3.21 -16.69
N ALA A 69 -9.56 -2.80 -17.74
CA ALA A 69 -9.83 -3.24 -19.11
C ALA A 69 -9.50 -4.72 -19.33
N ARG A 70 -8.37 -5.21 -18.80
CA ARG A 70 -7.87 -6.56 -19.08
C ARG A 70 -8.39 -7.64 -18.14
N ALA A 71 -8.78 -7.27 -16.91
CA ALA A 71 -9.15 -8.24 -15.89
C ALA A 71 -10.43 -7.90 -15.13
N LYS A 72 -11.03 -6.75 -15.34
CA LYS A 72 -12.15 -6.23 -14.54
C LYS A 72 -11.82 -6.28 -13.05
N LEU A 73 -10.60 -5.87 -12.69
CA LEU A 73 -10.11 -5.75 -11.33
C LEU A 73 -10.04 -4.27 -10.91
N THR A 74 -10.13 -4.04 -9.60
CA THR A 74 -9.74 -2.75 -9.03
C THR A 74 -8.22 -2.71 -8.78
N PRO A 75 -7.62 -1.52 -8.64
CA PRO A 75 -6.20 -1.40 -8.27
C PRO A 75 -5.86 -2.18 -7.00
N GLU A 76 -6.71 -2.09 -5.96
CA GLU A 76 -6.50 -2.76 -4.68
C GLU A 76 -6.52 -4.29 -4.83
N GLN A 77 -7.35 -4.83 -5.71
CA GLN A 77 -7.36 -6.26 -6.02
C GLN A 77 -6.07 -6.70 -6.73
N TYR A 78 -5.57 -5.91 -7.66
CA TYR A 78 -4.32 -6.18 -8.34
C TYR A 78 -3.12 -6.10 -7.37
N GLU A 79 -3.07 -5.07 -6.54
CA GLU A 79 -2.05 -4.91 -5.50
C GLU A 79 -2.08 -6.05 -4.48
N ALA A 80 -3.27 -6.54 -4.11
CA ALA A 80 -3.41 -7.72 -3.26
C ALA A 80 -2.84 -8.99 -3.93
N LEU A 81 -3.08 -9.20 -5.24
CA LEU A 81 -2.46 -10.31 -5.97
C LEU A 81 -0.93 -10.21 -6.00
N LEU A 82 -0.40 -9.00 -6.20
CA LEU A 82 1.05 -8.74 -6.13
C LEU A 82 1.60 -9.01 -4.73
N ALA A 83 0.93 -8.54 -3.69
CA ALA A 83 1.31 -8.75 -2.29
C ALA A 83 1.35 -10.25 -1.96
N ILE A 84 0.34 -11.01 -2.36
CA ILE A 84 0.29 -12.46 -2.18
C ILE A 84 1.47 -13.11 -2.91
N LYS A 85 1.74 -12.76 -4.16
CA LYS A 85 2.81 -13.36 -4.95
C LYS A 85 4.19 -13.07 -4.39
N SER A 86 4.45 -11.81 -4.01
CA SER A 86 5.77 -11.36 -3.55
C SER A 86 6.11 -11.82 -2.13
N SER A 87 5.11 -12.16 -1.31
CA SER A 87 5.28 -12.59 0.08
C SER A 87 5.07 -14.08 0.28
N SER A 88 4.65 -14.81 -0.76
CA SER A 88 4.36 -16.24 -0.65
C SER A 88 5.63 -17.05 -0.39
N GLY A 89 5.95 -17.25 0.89
CA GLY A 89 6.68 -18.41 1.33
C GLY A 89 5.81 -19.68 1.16
N ALA A 90 6.32 -20.85 1.59
CA ALA A 90 5.61 -22.13 1.48
C ALA A 90 4.19 -22.10 2.07
N ASN A 91 3.96 -21.28 3.09
CA ASN A 91 2.71 -21.22 3.86
C ASN A 91 1.67 -20.21 3.36
N GLY A 92 2.01 -19.33 2.40
CA GLY A 92 1.15 -18.21 1.98
C GLY A 92 1.38 -16.95 2.82
N VAL A 93 0.49 -15.98 2.70
CA VAL A 93 0.59 -14.66 3.34
C VAL A 93 -0.67 -14.37 4.16
N THR A 94 -0.52 -13.78 5.34
CA THR A 94 -1.66 -13.42 6.19
C THR A 94 -2.38 -12.17 5.68
N VAL A 95 -3.66 -12.01 6.06
CA VAL A 95 -4.43 -10.78 5.75
C VAL A 95 -3.76 -9.54 6.37
N GLY A 96 -3.12 -9.69 7.53
CA GLY A 96 -2.37 -8.61 8.19
C GLY A 96 -1.19 -8.12 7.35
N GLU A 97 -0.38 -9.03 6.83
CA GLU A 97 0.75 -8.71 5.94
C GLU A 97 0.28 -8.07 4.62
N ILE A 98 -0.86 -8.55 4.07
CA ILE A 98 -1.46 -7.93 2.87
C ILE A 98 -1.90 -6.51 3.19
N SER A 99 -2.58 -6.28 4.31
CA SER A 99 -3.05 -4.94 4.71
C SER A 99 -1.90 -3.96 4.92
N GLU A 100 -0.78 -4.43 5.47
CA GLU A 100 0.44 -3.62 5.62
C GLU A 100 1.03 -3.23 4.26
N ARG A 101 1.09 -4.16 3.30
CA ARG A 101 1.59 -3.87 1.95
C ARG A 101 0.69 -2.92 1.16
N LEU A 102 -0.62 -3.08 1.30
CA LEU A 102 -1.60 -2.16 0.70
C LEU A 102 -1.68 -0.80 1.43
N GLN A 103 -1.01 -0.66 2.58
CA GLN A 103 -1.08 0.55 3.44
C GLN A 103 -2.53 0.90 3.82
N VAL A 104 -3.35 -0.11 4.10
CA VAL A 104 -4.75 0.05 4.52
C VAL A 104 -4.99 -0.61 5.88
N ARG A 105 -6.13 -0.33 6.49
CA ARG A 105 -6.55 -1.02 7.71
C ARG A 105 -6.92 -2.47 7.40
N HIS A 106 -6.73 -3.38 8.36
CA HIS A 106 -7.00 -4.80 8.20
C HIS A 106 -8.39 -5.10 7.61
N HIS A 107 -9.43 -4.45 8.13
CA HIS A 107 -10.80 -4.65 7.63
C HIS A 107 -10.99 -4.16 6.18
N THR A 108 -10.24 -3.14 5.75
CA THR A 108 -10.27 -2.64 4.37
C THR A 108 -9.66 -3.64 3.39
N ALA A 109 -8.64 -4.41 3.80
CA ALA A 109 -8.02 -5.44 2.97
C ALA A 109 -8.92 -6.66 2.75
N VAL A 110 -9.92 -6.88 3.60
CA VAL A 110 -10.82 -8.06 3.53
C VAL A 110 -11.65 -8.04 2.25
N SER A 111 -12.31 -6.92 1.93
CA SER A 111 -13.22 -6.82 0.77
C SER A 111 -12.54 -7.11 -0.59
N PRO A 112 -11.35 -6.56 -0.93
CA PRO A 112 -10.62 -6.97 -2.13
C PRO A 112 -10.32 -8.47 -2.17
N LEU A 113 -9.96 -9.07 -1.02
CA LEU A 113 -9.65 -10.49 -0.93
C LEU A 113 -10.87 -11.37 -1.12
N ASP A 114 -12.03 -11.00 -0.55
CA ASP A 114 -13.30 -11.71 -0.74
C ASP A 114 -13.69 -11.79 -2.22
N ARG A 115 -13.53 -10.65 -2.93
CA ARG A 115 -13.80 -10.58 -4.36
C ARG A 115 -12.83 -11.41 -5.20
N LEU A 116 -11.54 -11.48 -4.80
CA LEU A 116 -10.55 -12.33 -5.46
C LEU A 116 -10.84 -13.81 -5.23
N GLU A 117 -11.29 -14.18 -4.03
CA GLU A 117 -11.68 -15.55 -3.68
C GLU A 117 -12.95 -15.98 -4.43
N ALA A 118 -13.98 -15.12 -4.46
CA ALA A 118 -15.21 -15.36 -5.23
C ALA A 118 -14.92 -15.60 -6.73
N ARG A 119 -13.90 -14.93 -7.28
CA ARG A 119 -13.45 -15.10 -8.67
C ARG A 119 -12.42 -16.24 -8.84
N LYS A 120 -12.13 -16.99 -7.79
CA LYS A 120 -11.18 -18.10 -7.78
C LYS A 120 -9.75 -17.72 -8.17
N PHE A 121 -9.33 -16.47 -7.90
CA PHE A 121 -7.96 -16.01 -8.12
C PHE A 121 -7.09 -16.19 -6.88
N ALA A 122 -7.68 -16.19 -5.71
CA ALA A 122 -7.03 -16.47 -4.44
C ALA A 122 -7.83 -17.52 -3.66
N VAL A 123 -7.20 -18.12 -2.67
CA VAL A 123 -7.82 -19.06 -1.74
C VAL A 123 -7.30 -18.81 -0.34
N ARG A 124 -8.20 -18.82 0.65
CA ARG A 124 -7.85 -18.77 2.06
C ARG A 124 -7.66 -20.19 2.60
N LYS A 125 -6.57 -20.41 3.32
CA LYS A 125 -6.31 -21.67 4.02
C LYS A 125 -6.00 -21.38 5.48
N ARG A 126 -6.65 -22.08 6.39
CA ARG A 126 -6.31 -22.06 7.81
C ARG A 126 -4.99 -22.78 8.00
N THR A 127 -4.12 -22.24 8.86
CA THR A 127 -2.85 -22.88 9.19
C THR A 127 -3.10 -23.98 10.23
N ASN A 128 -2.46 -25.14 10.05
CA ASN A 128 -2.62 -26.27 10.97
C ASN A 128 -2.04 -25.97 12.36
N SER A 129 -1.05 -25.09 12.46
CA SER A 129 -0.38 -24.72 13.71
C SER A 129 -1.16 -23.71 14.55
N ASP A 130 -1.95 -22.85 13.93
CA ASP A 130 -2.83 -21.89 14.62
C ASP A 130 -4.11 -21.68 13.81
N LYS A 131 -5.21 -22.25 14.30
CA LYS A 131 -6.54 -22.14 13.65
C LYS A 131 -7.05 -20.70 13.54
N ARG A 132 -6.44 -19.74 14.25
CA ARG A 132 -6.78 -18.30 14.20
C ARG A 132 -6.09 -17.60 13.04
N MET A 133 -5.02 -18.18 12.47
CA MET A 133 -4.31 -17.58 11.34
C MET A 133 -4.86 -18.09 10.01
N VAL A 134 -5.32 -17.16 9.20
CA VAL A 134 -5.80 -17.43 7.85
C VAL A 134 -4.76 -16.92 6.86
N ASN A 135 -4.17 -17.85 6.11
CA ASN A 135 -3.23 -17.56 5.05
C ASN A 135 -3.94 -17.52 3.70
N VAL A 136 -3.51 -16.59 2.86
CA VAL A 136 -4.02 -16.41 1.49
C VAL A 136 -2.93 -16.87 0.51
N LYS A 137 -3.36 -17.62 -0.51
CA LYS A 137 -2.49 -18.08 -1.61
C LYS A 137 -3.14 -17.77 -2.95
N LEU A 138 -2.32 -17.60 -3.98
CA LEU A 138 -2.84 -17.54 -5.35
C LEU A 138 -3.27 -18.96 -5.80
N THR A 139 -4.34 -19.02 -6.56
CA THR A 139 -4.67 -20.20 -7.38
C THR A 139 -3.82 -20.21 -8.65
N LYS A 140 -3.83 -21.31 -9.39
CA LYS A 140 -3.17 -21.37 -10.71
C LYS A 140 -3.73 -20.30 -11.65
N THR A 141 -5.05 -20.11 -11.67
CA THR A 141 -5.72 -19.10 -12.48
C THR A 141 -5.31 -17.67 -12.06
N GLY A 142 -5.26 -17.41 -10.74
CA GLY A 142 -4.81 -16.12 -10.22
C GLY A 142 -3.36 -15.82 -10.56
N ALA A 143 -2.47 -16.81 -10.45
CA ALA A 143 -1.06 -16.68 -10.81
C ALA A 143 -0.88 -16.39 -12.31
N THR A 144 -1.60 -17.09 -13.19
CA THR A 144 -1.57 -16.85 -14.64
C THR A 144 -2.08 -15.47 -15.00
N LEU A 145 -3.21 -15.03 -14.40
CA LEU A 145 -3.74 -13.69 -14.61
C LEU A 145 -2.72 -12.63 -14.17
N LEU A 146 -2.19 -12.78 -12.95
CA LEU A 146 -1.20 -11.86 -12.41
C LEU A 146 0.03 -11.74 -13.31
N SER A 147 0.57 -12.87 -13.81
CA SER A 147 1.73 -12.85 -14.70
C SER A 147 1.47 -12.04 -15.98
N ARG A 148 0.29 -12.16 -16.57
CA ARG A 148 -0.09 -11.38 -17.77
C ARG A 148 -0.17 -9.88 -17.47
N LEU A 149 -0.80 -9.51 -16.37
CA LEU A 149 -0.91 -8.10 -15.95
C LEU A 149 0.46 -7.53 -15.56
N ALA A 150 1.27 -8.31 -14.85
CA ALA A 150 2.61 -7.89 -14.42
C ALA A 150 3.53 -7.59 -15.60
N LEU A 151 3.48 -8.36 -16.69
CA LEU A 151 4.24 -8.08 -17.90
C LEU A 151 3.90 -6.70 -18.50
N ILE A 152 2.62 -6.36 -18.57
CA ILE A 152 2.17 -5.06 -19.07
C ILE A 152 2.68 -3.92 -18.16
N HIS A 153 2.51 -4.08 -16.83
CA HIS A 153 2.97 -3.09 -15.87
C HIS A 153 4.49 -2.93 -15.85
N TYR A 154 5.23 -4.04 -15.97
CA TYR A 154 6.68 -4.02 -16.06
C TYR A 154 7.16 -3.24 -17.29
N GLY A 155 6.54 -3.47 -18.44
CA GLY A 155 6.81 -2.71 -19.65
C GLY A 155 6.51 -1.21 -19.49
N GLU A 156 5.40 -0.88 -18.84
CA GLU A 156 5.03 0.51 -18.58
C GLU A 156 5.98 1.21 -17.58
N ILE A 157 6.39 0.52 -16.52
CA ILE A 157 7.40 1.03 -15.58
C ILE A 157 8.70 1.29 -16.33
N ARG A 158 9.18 0.30 -17.11
CA ARG A 158 10.44 0.43 -17.87
C ARG A 158 10.40 1.63 -18.83
N ARG A 159 9.28 1.85 -19.50
CA ARG A 159 9.10 2.98 -20.40
C ARG A 159 9.13 4.33 -19.68
N ARG A 160 8.63 4.40 -18.43
CA ARG A 160 8.59 5.62 -17.61
C ARG A 160 9.79 5.82 -16.71
N THR A 161 10.66 4.82 -16.59
CA THR A 161 11.85 4.88 -15.73
C THR A 161 12.67 6.14 -15.97
N PRO A 162 12.97 6.60 -17.22
CA PRO A 162 13.74 7.82 -17.43
C PRO A 162 13.08 9.06 -16.84
N GLU A 163 11.77 9.21 -17.00
CA GLU A 163 10.97 10.34 -16.47
C GLU A 163 11.00 10.36 -14.92
N ILE A 164 10.76 9.21 -14.31
CA ILE A 164 10.76 9.03 -12.84
C ILE A 164 12.15 9.27 -12.27
N MET A 165 13.19 8.71 -12.89
CA MET A 165 14.57 8.87 -12.44
C MET A 165 15.05 10.31 -12.60
N SER A 166 14.66 11.01 -13.66
CA SER A 166 14.96 12.43 -13.83
C SER A 166 14.34 13.27 -12.70
N ALA A 167 13.09 13.02 -12.35
CA ALA A 167 12.43 13.68 -11.23
C ALA A 167 13.13 13.38 -9.89
N LEU A 168 13.49 12.12 -9.63
CA LEU A 168 14.17 11.71 -8.39
C LEU A 168 15.57 12.29 -8.23
N ARG A 169 16.36 12.34 -9.31
CA ARG A 169 17.73 12.94 -9.27
C ARG A 169 17.73 14.42 -8.88
N ARG A 170 16.63 15.13 -9.13
CA ARG A 170 16.48 16.54 -8.75
C ARG A 170 16.36 16.74 -7.23
N PHE A 171 15.95 15.70 -6.47
CA PHE A 171 15.91 15.73 -5.01
C PHE A 171 17.30 15.55 -4.37
N GLN A 172 18.29 15.09 -5.13
CA GLN A 172 19.64 14.78 -4.62
C GLN A 172 20.60 15.98 -4.75
N LYS A 173 20.19 17.08 -5.37
CA LYS A 173 20.93 18.34 -5.50
C LYS A 173 20.42 19.37 -4.52
#